data_dd5571f58750ea3b6422be0227aebaa0
#
_entry.id   dd5571f58750ea3b6422be0227aebaa0
#
_cell.length_a   1.000
_cell.length_b   1.000
_cell.length_c   1.000
_cell.angle_alpha   90.00
_cell.angle_beta   90.00
_cell.angle_gamma   90.00
#
_symmetry.space_group_name_H-M   'P 1'
#
loop_
_entity.id
_entity.type
_entity.pdbx_description
1 polymer ?
#
loop_
_entity_poly.entity_id
_entity_poly.type
_entity_poly.pdbx_seq_one_letter_code
_entity_poly.pdbx_strand_id
1 'polypeptide(L)'
;MQRRAWVFTLPAALLAGCGFKLRREPALPFTRIALLGFAERSALRADLKTALQRQVQVVDDLAQAQLVLRARQDLRERSVVASTAAGQVREVQLRARFDFRLRTPGGKLLIPPREILLSRDMSYSETIALAKEQEEAALYRA
;
A
#
# COMPACT_ATOMS: atom_id res chain seq x y z
N MET A 1 -54.27 -31.10 23.90
CA MET A 1 -52.90 -31.55 23.53
C MET A 1 -52.37 -30.67 22.38
N GLN A 2 -51.74 -29.52 22.64
CA GLN A 2 -51.01 -28.69 21.65
C GLN A 2 -50.37 -27.48 22.36
N ARG A 3 -49.30 -27.73 23.14
CA ARG A 3 -48.55 -26.64 23.85
C ARG A 3 -47.04 -26.81 23.80
N ARG A 4 -46.45 -27.39 22.73
CA ARG A 4 -45.00 -27.68 22.69
C ARG A 4 -44.26 -27.18 21.43
N ALA A 5 -44.80 -26.26 20.61
CA ALA A 5 -44.23 -25.89 19.34
C ALA A 5 -43.65 -24.45 19.26
N TRP A 6 -43.51 -23.70 20.38
CA TRP A 6 -43.13 -22.28 20.34
C TRP A 6 -41.75 -21.89 20.90
N VAL A 7 -40.87 -22.85 21.15
CA VAL A 7 -39.60 -22.57 21.86
C VAL A 7 -38.36 -22.53 20.94
N PHE A 8 -38.45 -22.87 19.64
CA PHE A 8 -37.26 -23.02 18.78
C PHE A 8 -37.01 -21.94 17.73
N THR A 9 -37.80 -20.87 17.68
CA THR A 9 -37.69 -19.84 16.64
C THR A 9 -36.95 -18.56 17.05
N LEU A 10 -36.48 -18.42 18.29
CA LEU A 10 -35.88 -17.16 18.79
C LEU A 10 -34.34 -17.00 18.63
N PRO A 11 -33.48 -18.02 18.46
CA PRO A 11 -32.04 -17.77 18.35
C PRO A 11 -31.52 -17.42 16.95
N ALA A 12 -32.34 -17.54 15.88
CA ALA A 12 -31.89 -17.28 14.52
C ALA A 12 -31.83 -15.77 14.15
N ALA A 13 -32.50 -14.92 14.89
CA ALA A 13 -32.57 -13.47 14.62
C ALA A 13 -31.32 -12.68 15.13
N LEU A 14 -30.48 -13.28 16.00
CA LEU A 14 -29.34 -12.58 16.59
C LEU A 14 -28.05 -12.67 15.73
N LEU A 15 -28.02 -13.44 14.64
CA LEU A 15 -26.87 -13.55 13.75
C LEU A 15 -26.86 -12.55 12.58
N ALA A 16 -27.91 -11.75 12.41
CA ALA A 16 -28.04 -10.80 11.30
C ALA A 16 -27.33 -9.44 11.52
N GLY A 17 -26.60 -9.27 12.63
CA GLY A 17 -26.12 -7.95 13.10
C GLY A 17 -24.69 -7.56 12.73
N CYS A 18 -23.88 -8.40 12.08
CA CYS A 18 -22.54 -8.00 11.67
C CYS A 18 -22.54 -7.39 10.25
N GLY A 19 -22.97 -6.12 10.15
CA GLY A 19 -22.89 -5.34 8.93
C GLY A 19 -21.45 -5.01 8.51
N PHE A 20 -20.60 -6.02 8.34
CA PHE A 20 -19.23 -5.87 7.84
C PHE A 20 -19.28 -5.52 6.35
N LYS A 21 -19.16 -4.23 6.03
CA LYS A 21 -19.00 -3.78 4.65
C LYS A 21 -17.51 -3.80 4.30
N LEU A 22 -17.10 -4.66 3.38
CA LEU A 22 -15.78 -4.56 2.74
C LEU A 22 -15.59 -3.14 2.21
N ARG A 23 -14.48 -2.51 2.60
CA ARG A 23 -14.10 -1.19 2.09
C ARG A 23 -13.89 -1.30 0.58
N ARG A 24 -14.79 -0.70 -0.20
CA ARG A 24 -14.62 -0.60 -1.65
C ARG A 24 -13.59 0.48 -1.96
N GLU A 25 -12.68 0.19 -2.88
CA GLU A 25 -11.80 1.21 -3.42
C GLU A 25 -12.64 2.29 -4.11
N PRO A 26 -12.42 3.59 -3.81
CA PRO A 26 -13.16 4.66 -4.47
C PRO A 26 -12.84 4.68 -5.96
N ALA A 27 -13.85 4.88 -6.80
CA ALA A 27 -13.65 5.03 -8.24
C ALA A 27 -12.79 6.28 -8.52
N LEU A 28 -11.78 6.13 -9.35
CA LEU A 28 -10.92 7.24 -9.74
C LEU A 28 -11.63 8.09 -10.81
N PRO A 29 -11.57 9.45 -10.70
CA PRO A 29 -12.25 10.35 -11.63
C PRO A 29 -11.50 10.51 -12.97
N PHE A 30 -10.58 9.63 -13.29
CA PHE A 30 -9.79 9.64 -14.52
C PHE A 30 -9.57 8.21 -15.02
N THR A 31 -9.24 8.05 -16.29
CA THR A 31 -9.07 6.73 -16.92
C THR A 31 -7.64 6.46 -17.37
N ARG A 32 -6.79 7.49 -17.51
CA ARG A 32 -5.41 7.36 -17.98
C ARG A 32 -4.46 8.21 -17.15
N ILE A 33 -3.36 7.58 -16.71
CA ILE A 33 -2.33 8.24 -15.89
C ILE A 33 -0.93 7.86 -16.39
N ALA A 34 -0.01 8.82 -16.39
CA ALA A 34 1.41 8.58 -16.60
C ALA A 34 2.18 8.65 -15.27
N LEU A 35 3.16 7.75 -15.10
CA LEU A 35 4.04 7.67 -13.94
C LEU A 35 5.45 8.10 -14.34
N LEU A 36 5.94 9.23 -13.82
CA LEU A 36 7.24 9.82 -14.16
C LEU A 36 8.12 10.02 -12.92
N GLY A 37 9.42 10.14 -13.16
CA GLY A 37 10.41 10.53 -12.14
C GLY A 37 10.83 9.41 -11.19
N PHE A 38 10.37 8.19 -11.42
CA PHE A 38 10.84 7.02 -10.69
C PHE A 38 12.19 6.53 -11.22
N ALA A 39 12.98 5.91 -10.35
CA ALA A 39 14.16 5.17 -10.79
C ALA A 39 13.76 4.01 -11.72
N GLU A 40 14.68 3.59 -12.60
CA GLU A 40 14.42 2.54 -13.60
C GLU A 40 13.91 1.23 -12.99
N ARG A 41 14.44 0.87 -11.82
CA ARG A 41 14.08 -0.35 -11.08
C ARG A 41 13.30 -0.07 -9.80
N SER A 42 12.52 1.00 -9.76
CA SER A 42 11.69 1.35 -8.61
C SER A 42 10.64 0.27 -8.34
N ALA A 43 10.74 -0.37 -7.19
CA ALA A 43 9.73 -1.31 -6.71
C ALA A 43 8.39 -0.59 -6.43
N LEU A 44 8.43 0.64 -5.90
CA LEU A 44 7.23 1.44 -5.68
C LEU A 44 6.50 1.75 -7.01
N ARG A 45 7.25 2.07 -8.08
CA ARG A 45 6.65 2.27 -9.41
C ARG A 45 5.92 1.01 -9.88
N ALA A 46 6.52 -0.17 -9.71
CA ALA A 46 5.93 -1.44 -10.12
C ALA A 46 4.65 -1.75 -9.32
N ASP A 47 4.71 -1.61 -8.00
CA ASP A 47 3.57 -1.83 -7.11
C ASP A 47 2.43 -0.83 -7.41
N LEU A 48 2.75 0.45 -7.58
CA LEU A 48 1.80 1.50 -7.90
C LEU A 48 1.15 1.29 -9.28
N LYS A 49 1.94 0.89 -10.29
CA LYS A 49 1.44 0.54 -11.63
C LYS A 49 0.43 -0.60 -11.53
N THR A 50 0.77 -1.67 -10.80
CA THR A 50 -0.11 -2.83 -10.60
C THR A 50 -1.41 -2.45 -9.89
N ALA A 51 -1.34 -1.61 -8.85
CA ALA A 51 -2.52 -1.15 -8.13
C ALA A 51 -3.43 -0.27 -9.01
N LEU A 52 -2.86 0.69 -9.74
CA LEU A 52 -3.60 1.59 -10.60
C LEU A 52 -4.25 0.88 -11.79
N GLN A 53 -3.59 -0.13 -12.37
CA GLN A 53 -4.10 -0.89 -13.51
C GLN A 53 -5.40 -1.65 -13.24
N ARG A 54 -5.81 -1.79 -11.97
CA ARG A 54 -7.13 -2.34 -11.59
C ARG A 54 -8.29 -1.44 -11.97
N GLN A 55 -8.07 -0.14 -12.09
CA GLN A 55 -9.12 0.85 -12.32
C GLN A 55 -8.85 1.76 -13.51
N VAL A 56 -7.58 2.01 -13.85
CA VAL A 56 -7.18 2.97 -14.88
C VAL A 56 -6.06 2.41 -15.76
N GLN A 57 -5.89 2.97 -16.93
CA GLN A 57 -4.78 2.64 -17.82
C GLN A 57 -3.55 3.46 -17.46
N VAL A 58 -2.45 2.78 -17.17
CA VAL A 58 -1.13 3.43 -17.02
C VAL A 58 -0.49 3.53 -18.39
N VAL A 59 -0.24 4.75 -18.85
CA VAL A 59 0.35 5.07 -20.16
C VAL A 59 1.76 5.62 -20.01
N ASP A 60 2.61 5.33 -20.97
CA ASP A 60 3.98 5.85 -20.99
C ASP A 60 4.05 7.17 -21.80
N ASP A 61 3.15 7.38 -22.77
CA ASP A 61 3.05 8.59 -23.57
C ASP A 61 2.25 9.67 -22.83
N LEU A 62 2.91 10.82 -22.60
CA LEU A 62 2.30 11.97 -21.94
C LEU A 62 1.12 12.58 -22.73
N ALA A 63 1.13 12.46 -24.06
CA ALA A 63 0.05 12.98 -24.89
C ALA A 63 -1.28 12.21 -24.67
N GLN A 64 -1.18 10.96 -24.27
CA GLN A 64 -2.34 10.11 -24.00
C GLN A 64 -2.81 10.19 -22.54
N ALA A 65 -1.99 10.75 -21.66
CA ALA A 65 -2.29 10.84 -20.23
C ALA A 65 -3.31 11.96 -19.96
N GLN A 66 -4.23 11.71 -19.04
CA GLN A 66 -5.09 12.74 -18.46
C GLN A 66 -4.44 13.34 -17.21
N LEU A 67 -3.69 12.53 -16.48
CA LEU A 67 -2.95 12.94 -15.29
C LEU A 67 -1.51 12.44 -15.37
N VAL A 68 -0.63 13.18 -14.71
CA VAL A 68 0.79 12.85 -14.58
C VAL A 68 1.16 12.88 -13.11
N LEU A 69 1.43 11.70 -12.55
CA LEU A 69 2.05 11.57 -11.24
C LEU A 69 3.57 11.62 -11.44
N ARG A 70 4.22 12.60 -10.84
CA ARG A 70 5.66 12.72 -10.88
C ARG A 70 6.26 12.48 -9.51
N ALA A 71 7.01 11.40 -9.38
CA ALA A 71 7.87 11.15 -8.23
C ALA A 71 9.01 12.17 -8.24
N ARG A 72 9.31 12.76 -7.08
CA ARG A 72 10.46 13.62 -6.82
C ARG A 72 11.49 12.86 -6.00
N GLN A 73 11.02 12.01 -5.09
CA GLN A 73 11.84 11.15 -4.27
C GLN A 73 11.10 9.83 -4.04
N ASP A 74 11.83 8.73 -4.16
CA ASP A 74 11.39 7.37 -3.88
C ASP A 74 12.55 6.67 -3.20
N LEU A 75 12.53 6.62 -1.88
CA LEU A 75 13.58 6.04 -1.06
C LEU A 75 13.01 4.98 -0.13
N ARG A 76 13.71 3.85 -0.08
CA ARG A 76 13.53 2.80 0.91
C ARG A 76 14.83 2.64 1.67
N GLU A 77 14.75 2.75 2.97
CA GLU A 77 15.90 2.68 3.88
C GLU A 77 15.68 1.59 4.91
N ARG A 78 16.75 0.94 5.28
CA ARG A 78 16.80 -0.04 6.36
C ARG A 78 17.91 0.36 7.32
N SER A 79 17.59 0.49 8.59
CA SER A 79 18.54 0.79 9.65
C SER A 79 18.44 -0.22 10.78
N VAL A 80 19.57 -0.58 11.36
CA VAL A 80 19.61 -1.43 12.55
C VAL A 80 19.27 -0.56 13.75
N VAL A 81 18.27 -0.98 14.55
CA VAL A 81 17.84 -0.27 15.76
C VAL A 81 18.18 -1.02 17.05
N ALA A 82 18.33 -2.35 16.96
CA ALA A 82 18.79 -3.15 18.09
C ALA A 82 19.71 -4.28 17.67
N SER A 83 20.76 -4.52 18.48
CA SER A 83 21.67 -5.64 18.33
C SER A 83 22.02 -6.23 19.71
N THR A 84 22.51 -7.48 19.73
CA THR A 84 23.01 -8.13 20.94
C THR A 84 24.39 -7.60 21.31
N ALA A 85 24.88 -7.92 22.52
CA ALA A 85 26.26 -7.63 22.94
C ALA A 85 27.30 -8.31 22.03
N ALA A 86 26.95 -9.39 21.36
CA ALA A 86 27.78 -10.08 20.36
C ALA A 86 27.68 -9.47 18.95
N GLY A 87 27.01 -8.34 18.77
CA GLY A 87 26.86 -7.64 17.49
C GLY A 87 25.83 -8.21 16.53
N GLN A 88 25.05 -9.23 16.94
CA GLN A 88 23.99 -9.80 16.10
C GLN A 88 22.79 -8.86 16.03
N VAL A 89 22.31 -8.58 14.82
CA VAL A 89 21.11 -7.76 14.59
C VAL A 89 19.87 -8.44 15.13
N ARG A 90 19.05 -7.73 15.89
CA ARG A 90 17.79 -8.19 16.48
C ARG A 90 16.58 -7.47 15.93
N GLU A 91 16.76 -6.21 15.60
CA GLU A 91 15.67 -5.38 15.12
C GLU A 91 16.18 -4.39 14.07
N VAL A 92 15.40 -4.24 13.01
CA VAL A 92 15.64 -3.27 11.95
C VAL A 92 14.42 -2.38 11.79
N GLN A 93 14.66 -1.12 11.51
CA GLN A 93 13.62 -0.18 11.13
C GLN A 93 13.63 -0.01 9.61
N LEU A 94 12.48 -0.24 8.99
CA LEU A 94 12.23 0.02 7.58
C LEU A 94 11.58 1.39 7.45
N ARG A 95 12.11 2.21 6.54
CA ARG A 95 11.54 3.53 6.20
C ARG A 95 11.27 3.61 4.72
N ALA A 96 10.10 4.14 4.37
CA ALA A 96 9.77 4.50 3.01
C ALA A 96 9.46 6.00 2.96
N ARG A 97 10.12 6.72 2.05
CA ARG A 97 9.88 8.13 1.79
C ARG A 97 9.50 8.28 0.33
N PHE A 98 8.34 8.86 0.11
CA PHE A 98 7.82 9.13 -1.22
C PHE A 98 7.36 10.59 -1.33
N ASP A 99 8.09 11.38 -2.11
CA ASP A 99 7.72 12.76 -2.44
C ASP A 99 7.21 12.78 -3.88
N PHE A 100 6.02 13.31 -4.09
CA PHE A 100 5.36 13.33 -5.38
C PHE A 100 4.49 14.56 -5.57
N ARG A 101 4.11 14.80 -6.82
CA ARG A 101 3.09 15.75 -7.22
C ARG A 101 2.20 15.19 -8.31
N LEU A 102 0.96 15.64 -8.37
CA LEU A 102 0.02 15.28 -9.42
C LEU A 102 -0.35 16.53 -10.24
N ARG A 103 -0.28 16.42 -11.56
CA ARG A 103 -0.62 17.50 -12.49
C ARG A 103 -1.33 16.98 -13.73
N THR A 104 -1.97 17.87 -14.50
CA THR A 104 -2.40 17.57 -15.86
C THR A 104 -1.19 17.60 -16.81
N PRO A 105 -1.28 17.01 -18.03
CA PRO A 105 -0.24 17.16 -19.06
C PRO A 105 0.05 18.62 -19.40
N GLY A 106 -0.97 19.49 -19.41
CA GLY A 106 -0.85 20.92 -19.62
C GLY A 106 -0.21 21.71 -18.49
N GLY A 107 0.22 21.04 -17.41
CA GLY A 107 0.98 21.66 -16.32
C GLY A 107 0.15 22.12 -15.12
N LYS A 108 -1.20 22.11 -15.18
CA LYS A 108 -2.05 22.49 -14.04
C LYS A 108 -1.81 21.54 -12.88
N LEU A 109 -1.41 22.09 -11.74
CA LEU A 109 -1.14 21.33 -10.52
C LEU A 109 -2.47 20.97 -9.84
N LEU A 110 -2.66 19.67 -9.56
CA LEU A 110 -3.84 19.15 -8.87
C LEU A 110 -3.51 18.78 -7.42
N ILE A 111 -2.35 18.16 -7.21
CA ILE A 111 -1.79 17.90 -5.89
C ILE A 111 -0.42 18.57 -5.88
N PRO A 112 -0.21 19.57 -5.01
CA PRO A 112 1.10 20.17 -4.81
C PRO A 112 2.08 19.13 -4.28
N PRO A 113 3.40 19.42 -4.27
CA PRO A 113 4.38 18.49 -3.69
C PRO A 113 3.95 18.01 -2.31
N ARG A 114 3.88 16.71 -2.15
CA ARG A 114 3.49 16.02 -0.91
C ARG A 114 4.51 14.95 -0.62
N GLU A 115 4.86 14.84 0.65
CA GLU A 115 5.70 13.78 1.16
C GLU A 115 4.86 12.78 1.96
N ILE A 116 5.08 11.49 1.71
CA ILE A 116 4.61 10.38 2.54
C ILE A 116 5.85 9.77 3.16
N LEU A 117 5.86 9.70 4.48
CA LEU A 117 6.90 9.06 5.26
C LEU A 117 6.27 7.95 6.10
N LEU A 118 6.71 6.73 5.87
CA LEU A 118 6.28 5.55 6.62
C LEU A 118 7.49 4.92 7.30
N SER A 119 7.29 4.41 8.50
CA SER A 119 8.30 3.61 9.21
C SER A 119 7.66 2.41 9.87
N ARG A 120 8.38 1.28 9.89
CA ARG A 120 7.98 0.05 10.54
C ARG A 120 9.20 -0.62 11.15
N ASP A 121 9.05 -1.10 12.37
CA ASP A 121 10.04 -1.92 13.03
C ASP A 121 9.77 -3.39 12.73
N MET A 122 10.82 -4.13 12.45
CA MET A 122 10.78 -5.56 12.12
C MET A 122 11.84 -6.30 12.93
N SER A 123 11.42 -7.36 13.64
CA SER A 123 12.37 -8.26 14.28
C SER A 123 13.23 -8.95 13.22
N TYR A 124 14.52 -9.07 13.47
CA TYR A 124 15.46 -9.68 12.55
C TYR A 124 16.20 -10.83 13.20
N SER A 125 16.52 -11.86 12.40
CA SER A 125 17.39 -12.96 12.81
C SER A 125 18.16 -13.45 11.58
N GLU A 126 19.46 -13.53 11.70
CA GLU A 126 20.33 -14.01 10.62
C GLU A 126 20.06 -15.46 10.24
N THR A 127 19.59 -16.28 11.22
CA THR A 127 19.25 -17.70 10.99
C THR A 127 18.12 -17.90 9.99
N ILE A 128 17.21 -16.92 9.85
CA ILE A 128 16.05 -16.96 8.95
C ILE A 128 16.04 -15.77 8.01
N ALA A 129 17.22 -15.31 7.58
CA ALA A 129 17.38 -14.09 6.77
C ALA A 129 16.48 -14.08 5.52
N LEU A 130 16.42 -15.19 4.77
CA LEU A 130 15.59 -15.28 3.56
C LEU A 130 14.09 -15.06 3.84
N ALA A 131 13.56 -15.63 4.94
CA ALA A 131 12.18 -15.40 5.34
C ALA A 131 11.95 -13.94 5.73
N LYS A 132 12.95 -13.29 6.34
CA LYS A 132 12.90 -11.87 6.73
C LYS A 132 12.96 -10.92 5.52
N GLU A 133 13.65 -11.27 4.46
CA GLU A 133 13.62 -10.52 3.20
C GLU A 133 12.22 -10.55 2.55
N GLN A 134 11.53 -11.68 2.62
CA GLN A 134 10.15 -11.79 2.13
C GLN A 134 9.17 -10.99 2.99
N GLU A 135 9.34 -10.99 4.31
CA GLU A 135 8.55 -10.18 5.25
C GLU A 135 8.77 -8.68 4.99
N GLU A 136 10.02 -8.25 4.81
CA GLU A 136 10.38 -6.88 4.45
C GLU A 136 9.69 -6.44 3.15
N ALA A 137 9.77 -7.27 2.11
CA ALA A 137 9.10 -6.97 0.83
C ALA A 137 7.57 -6.88 0.97
N ALA A 138 6.96 -7.65 1.87
CA ALA A 138 5.53 -7.57 2.18
C ALA A 138 5.18 -6.28 2.93
N LEU A 139 6.00 -5.88 3.90
CA LEU A 139 5.80 -4.64 4.69
C LEU A 139 5.88 -3.38 3.84
N TYR A 140 6.73 -3.35 2.80
CA TYR A 140 6.79 -2.22 1.86
C TYR A 140 5.58 -2.14 0.92
N ARG A 141 4.78 -3.22 0.78
CA ARG A 141 3.55 -3.25 -0.04
C ARG A 141 2.27 -2.98 0.75
N ALA A 142 2.32 -3.13 2.06
CA ALA A 142 1.16 -2.92 2.97
C ALA A 142 0.85 -1.44 3.20
#